data_2b2b827ea37720520adcd17b18edc365
#
_entry.id   2b2b827ea37720520adcd17b18edc365
#
_cell.length_a   1.000
_cell.length_b   1.000
_cell.length_c   1.000
_cell.angle_alpha   90.00
_cell.angle_beta   90.00
_cell.angle_gamma   90.00
#
_symmetry.space_group_name_H-M   'P 1'
#
loop_
_entity.id
_entity.type
_entity.pdbx_description
1 polymer ?
#
loop_
_entity_poly.entity_id
_entity_poly.type
_entity_poly.pdbx_seq_one_letter_code
_entity_poly.pdbx_strand_id
1 'polypeptide(L)' 'MKYTREFSIDQFEFWGPAVEVVSMFKEKRQLDLLETLIVDAFSDVTPSATDINDFVAYTVKDEINEIFSEAD' A
#
# COMPACT_ATOMS: atom_id res chain seq x y z
N MET A 1 -14.72 -7.08 -11.64
CA MET A 1 -14.63 -6.93 -11.15
C MET A 1 -14.78 -6.96 -10.16
N LYS A 2 -14.52 -7.06 -9.66
CA LYS A 2 -14.74 -7.20 -8.81
C LYS A 2 -14.09 -7.55 -7.73
N TYR A 3 -13.36 -8.31 -7.59
CA TYR A 3 -12.75 -8.79 -6.42
C TYR A 3 -11.84 -7.81 -5.82
N THR A 4 -11.44 -6.85 -6.50
CA THR A 4 -10.60 -5.84 -5.94
C THR A 4 -11.29 -5.06 -4.87
N ARG A 5 -12.58 -5.08 -4.85
CA ARG A 5 -13.26 -4.44 -3.82
C ARG A 5 -13.20 -5.09 -2.56
N GLU A 6 -12.75 -6.32 -2.48
CA GLU A 6 -12.66 -6.99 -1.23
C GLU A 6 -11.43 -6.63 -0.46
N PHE A 7 -10.44 -5.99 -1.09
CA PHE A 7 -9.27 -5.56 -0.34
C PHE A 7 -9.59 -4.25 0.37
N SER A 8 -9.33 -4.22 1.66
CA SER A 8 -9.54 -3.01 2.43
C SER A 8 -8.27 -2.74 3.20
N ILE A 9 -7.63 -1.63 2.92
CA ILE A 9 -6.39 -1.31 3.57
C ILE A 9 -6.58 -1.10 5.06
N ASP A 10 -7.75 -0.67 5.48
CA ASP A 10 -8.02 -0.48 6.89
C ASP A 10 -8.08 -1.79 7.63
N GLN A 11 -8.42 -2.88 6.96
CA GLN A 11 -8.57 -4.15 7.62
C GLN A 11 -7.37 -5.05 7.46
N PHE A 12 -6.43 -4.66 6.63
CA PHE A 12 -5.23 -5.46 6.42
C PHE A 12 -4.23 -5.15 7.51
N GLU A 13 -3.66 -6.18 8.09
CA GLU A 13 -2.69 -6.01 9.14
C GLU A 13 -1.30 -6.13 8.57
N PHE A 14 -0.59 -5.04 8.53
CA PHE A 14 0.77 -5.04 8.02
C PHE A 14 1.74 -5.38 9.15
N TRP A 15 2.92 -5.80 8.78
CA TRP A 15 3.93 -6.14 9.78
C TRP A 15 5.30 -5.73 9.27
N GLY A 16 6.26 -5.65 10.20
CA GLY A 16 7.63 -5.32 9.85
C GLY A 16 7.76 -3.94 9.28
N PRO A 17 8.64 -3.76 8.29
CA PRO A 17 8.85 -2.42 7.74
C PRO A 17 7.64 -1.84 7.04
N ALA A 18 6.69 -2.67 6.62
CA ALA A 18 5.50 -2.14 5.97
C ALA A 18 4.69 -1.28 6.92
N VAL A 19 4.74 -1.55 8.21
CA VAL A 19 3.98 -0.78 9.18
C VAL A 19 4.38 0.68 9.12
N GLU A 20 5.67 0.95 9.00
CA GLU A 20 6.12 2.33 8.96
C GLU A 20 5.64 3.04 7.71
N VAL A 21 5.63 2.32 6.60
CA VAL A 21 5.17 2.90 5.34
C VAL A 21 3.69 3.26 5.46
N VAL A 22 2.91 2.34 6.00
CA VAL A 22 1.48 2.59 6.15
C VAL A 22 1.24 3.77 7.07
N SER A 23 2.03 3.88 8.14
CA SER A 23 1.88 4.99 9.06
C SER A 23 2.13 6.32 8.37
N MET A 24 3.10 6.37 7.46
CA MET A 24 3.37 7.60 6.76
C MET A 24 2.19 7.99 5.87
N PHE A 25 1.59 7.00 5.20
CA PHE A 25 0.43 7.30 4.37
C PHE A 25 -0.74 7.75 5.25
N LYS A 26 -0.86 7.16 6.44
CA LYS A 26 -1.91 7.57 7.34
C LYS A 26 -1.73 9.00 7.79
N GLU A 27 -0.52 9.38 8.14
CA GLU A 27 -0.27 10.72 8.60
C GLU A 27 -0.51 11.75 7.52
N LYS A 28 -0.27 11.37 6.29
CA LYS A 28 -0.49 12.27 5.18
C LYS A 28 -1.92 12.19 4.67
N ARG A 29 -2.74 11.35 5.29
CA ARG A 29 -4.10 11.14 4.88
C ARG A 29 -4.19 10.68 3.44
N GLN A 30 -3.27 9.80 3.07
CA GLN A 30 -3.18 9.27 1.73
C GLN A 30 -3.33 7.76 1.70
N LEU A 31 -4.06 7.19 2.66
CA LEU A 31 -4.27 5.76 2.65
C LEU A 31 -4.99 5.31 1.39
N ASP A 32 -5.86 6.16 0.85
CA ASP A 32 -6.55 5.83 -0.39
C ASP A 32 -5.55 5.66 -1.52
N LEU A 33 -4.52 6.49 -1.53
CA LEU A 33 -3.51 6.38 -2.55
C LEU A 33 -2.77 5.06 -2.41
N LEU A 34 -2.43 4.69 -1.18
CA LEU A 34 -1.73 3.42 -0.96
C LEU A 34 -2.59 2.26 -1.41
N GLU A 35 -3.87 2.30 -1.09
CA GLU A 35 -4.77 1.24 -1.51
C GLU A 35 -4.82 1.15 -3.03
N THR A 36 -4.89 2.29 -3.69
CA THR A 36 -4.91 2.31 -5.14
C THR A 36 -3.64 1.72 -5.72
N LEU A 37 -2.49 2.04 -5.12
CA LEU A 37 -1.23 1.51 -5.60
C LEU A 37 -1.21 -0.02 -5.48
N ILE A 38 -1.71 -0.54 -4.38
CA ILE A 38 -1.74 -1.98 -4.17
C ILE A 38 -2.69 -2.64 -5.17
N VAL A 39 -3.87 -2.11 -5.30
CA VAL A 39 -4.86 -2.70 -6.20
C VAL A 39 -4.34 -2.67 -7.63
N ASP A 40 -3.71 -1.58 -8.02
CA ASP A 40 -3.21 -1.47 -9.36
C ASP A 40 -2.06 -2.44 -9.62
N ALA A 41 -1.21 -2.61 -8.63
CA ALA A 41 -0.05 -3.49 -8.79
C ALA A 41 -0.46 -4.94 -8.95
N PHE A 42 -1.55 -5.32 -8.30
CA PHE A 42 -2.00 -6.71 -8.33
C PHE A 42 -3.30 -6.88 -9.10
N SER A 43 -3.55 -6.03 -10.07
CA SER A 43 -4.83 -6.04 -10.75
C SER A 43 -5.10 -7.34 -11.49
N ASP A 44 -4.05 -8.02 -11.93
CA ASP A 44 -4.22 -9.24 -12.70
C ASP A 44 -4.02 -10.50 -11.89
N VAL A 45 -3.73 -10.38 -10.60
CA VAL A 45 -3.43 -11.54 -9.78
C VAL A 45 -4.13 -11.41 -8.44
N THR A 46 -4.17 -12.52 -7.73
CA THR A 46 -4.72 -12.51 -6.38
C THR A 46 -3.55 -12.64 -5.41
N PRO A 47 -3.11 -11.55 -4.81
CA PRO A 47 -1.93 -11.61 -3.97
C PRO A 47 -2.21 -12.25 -2.62
N SER A 48 -1.19 -12.83 -2.03
CA SER A 48 -1.31 -13.30 -0.67
C SER A 48 -1.03 -12.13 0.25
N ALA A 49 -1.26 -12.34 1.55
CA ALA A 49 -0.96 -11.30 2.52
C ALA A 49 0.51 -10.94 2.49
N THR A 50 1.37 -11.94 2.33
CA THR A 50 2.79 -11.68 2.26
C THR A 50 3.14 -10.85 1.04
N ASP A 51 2.51 -11.15 -0.09
CA ASP A 51 2.77 -10.40 -1.30
C ASP A 51 2.43 -8.93 -1.12
N ILE A 52 1.30 -8.64 -0.50
CA ILE A 52 0.88 -7.27 -0.29
C ILE A 52 1.83 -6.58 0.68
N ASN A 53 2.15 -7.26 1.77
CA ASN A 53 3.02 -6.67 2.76
C ASN A 53 4.41 -6.39 2.20
N ASP A 54 4.96 -7.31 1.41
CA ASP A 54 6.26 -7.10 0.82
C ASP A 54 6.23 -5.96 -0.18
N PHE A 55 5.17 -5.87 -0.96
CA PHE A 55 5.05 -4.78 -1.91
C PHE A 55 5.13 -3.44 -1.19
N VAL A 56 4.41 -3.30 -0.09
CA VAL A 56 4.42 -2.06 0.66
C VAL A 56 5.76 -1.85 1.33
N ALA A 57 6.33 -2.90 1.90
CA ALA A 57 7.57 -2.77 2.66
C ALA A 57 8.76 -2.42 1.79
N TYR A 58 8.74 -2.86 0.53
CA TYR A 58 9.91 -2.69 -0.32
C TYR A 58 9.65 -1.80 -1.52
N THR A 59 8.62 -2.07 -2.28
CA THR A 59 8.38 -1.30 -3.49
C THR A 59 7.85 0.09 -3.17
N VAL A 60 6.83 0.17 -2.34
CA VAL A 60 6.25 1.46 -2.02
C VAL A 60 7.24 2.28 -1.21
N LYS A 61 7.96 1.63 -0.30
CA LYS A 61 8.93 2.36 0.50
C LYS A 61 10.00 2.98 -0.37
N ASP A 62 10.42 2.27 -1.41
CA ASP A 62 11.45 2.77 -2.28
C ASP A 62 10.98 4.01 -3.03
N GLU A 63 9.68 4.12 -3.26
CA GLU A 63 9.15 5.23 -4.01
C GLU A 63 8.53 6.29 -3.13
N ILE A 64 8.53 6.08 -1.84
CA ILE A 64 7.78 6.95 -0.95
C ILE A 64 8.32 8.39 -0.97
N ASN A 65 9.61 8.54 -1.14
CA ASN A 65 10.18 9.88 -1.20
C ASN A 65 9.68 10.62 -2.42
N GLU A 66 9.53 9.92 -3.54
CA GLU A 66 9.02 10.55 -4.71
C GLU A 66 7.54 10.84 -4.60
N ILE A 67 6.82 9.94 -3.96
CA ILE A 67 5.39 10.11 -3.82
C ILE A 67 5.09 11.36 -3.00
N PHE A 68 5.83 11.54 -1.91
CA PHE A 68 5.54 12.65 -1.02
C PHE A 68 6.41 13.87 -1.18
N SER A 69 7.45 13.79 -1.99
CA SER A 69 8.36 14.91 -2.07
C SER A 69 7.74 16.13 -2.70
N GLU A 70 6.80 15.90 -3.59
CA GLU A 70 6.16 17.04 -4.19
C GLU A 70 5.17 17.68 -3.29
N ALA A 71 4.77 17.03 -2.27
CA ALA A 71 3.81 17.59 -1.35
C ALA A 71 4.41 18.75 -0.60
N ASP A 72 5.67 18.85 -0.60
CA ASP A 72 6.31 19.96 0.06
C ASP A 72 6.45 21.16 -0.86
#